data_0506199687f105723c0e3b6dbfe217d2
#
_entry.id   0506199687f105723c0e3b6dbfe217d2
#
_cell.length_a   1.000
_cell.length_b   1.000
_cell.length_c   1.000
_cell.angle_alpha   90.00
_cell.angle_beta   90.00
_cell.angle_gamma   90.00
#
_symmetry.space_group_name_H-M   'P 1'
#
loop_
_entity.id
_entity.type
_entity.pdbx_description
1 polymer ?
#
loop_
_entity_poly.entity_id
_entity_poly.type
_entity_poly.pdbx_seq_one_letter_code
_entity_poly.pdbx_strand_id
1 'polypeptide(L)'
;FRANFPEIARLKQETMVGRPVVMPVSPLDYRYGRDIAKEIWSREGRHARSLEVERALIWAHSKMGRVTPEDYDAVAEISDPGIVTADRVDELEAETKHDIMALTKAMAEAAGDAGWCIHLGATSNDIVDSAVALQIRDSIDVQRQSLVGLILNMCGIAERESGTVMLGRTHGQAAVPITFGLKVAVWVDEMRRHLVRLEEIRPRCITGKFLGAVGTGAAQGEGALELQSLILGELGLEVPVATTQVVGRDRYIEWVGWMANVATSVEKILQEVRNLQRTEIGEVAEEFDAKKQVGSSTMAHKKNPITAENACGLARVVRSMIIPSYENALLWHERDLANSSSERFTLSHSMILLDDVISKCDKVLSGLVVNRDRMRKNIEDQNGLIMAEKIMLE
;
A
#
# COMPACT_ATOMS: atom_id res chain seq x y z
N PHE A 1 43.10 9.36 21.43
CA PHE A 1 41.77 8.71 21.45
C PHE A 1 41.85 7.24 20.95
N ARG A 2 42.48 6.94 19.80
CA ARG A 2 42.59 5.56 19.25
C ARG A 2 43.44 4.62 20.13
N ALA A 3 44.38 5.11 20.90
CA ALA A 3 45.26 4.31 21.75
C ALA A 3 44.59 3.79 23.03
N ASN A 4 43.44 4.38 23.42
CA ASN A 4 42.77 4.06 24.68
C ASN A 4 41.63 3.02 24.56
N PHE A 5 41.36 2.52 23.33
CA PHE A 5 40.31 1.54 23.06
C PHE A 5 40.78 0.47 22.06
N PRO A 6 41.76 -0.36 22.45
CA PRO A 6 42.29 -1.41 21.54
C PRO A 6 41.25 -2.47 21.13
N GLU A 7 40.21 -2.69 21.94
CA GLU A 7 39.08 -3.57 21.63
C GLU A 7 38.27 -3.07 20.44
N ILE A 8 38.11 -1.74 20.24
CA ILE A 8 37.39 -1.17 19.11
C ILE A 8 38.15 -1.39 17.78
N ALA A 9 39.48 -1.41 17.84
CA ALA A 9 40.32 -1.70 16.69
C ALA A 9 40.27 -3.18 16.30
N ARG A 10 40.11 -4.12 17.26
CA ARG A 10 39.93 -5.55 17.02
C ARG A 10 38.56 -5.86 16.36
N LEU A 11 37.47 -5.23 16.82
CA LEU A 11 36.14 -5.38 16.24
C LEU A 11 36.10 -5.02 14.74
N LYS A 12 37.02 -4.19 14.27
CA LYS A 12 37.11 -3.80 12.87
C LYS A 12 37.78 -4.84 11.96
N GLN A 13 38.51 -5.81 12.52
CA GLN A 13 39.22 -6.85 11.76
C GLN A 13 38.43 -8.15 11.57
N GLU A 14 37.32 -8.33 12.28
CA GLU A 14 36.46 -9.53 12.20
C GLU A 14 35.27 -9.38 11.26
N THR A 15 35.21 -8.33 10.44
CA THR A 15 34.19 -8.22 9.40
C THR A 15 34.43 -9.28 8.32
N MET A 16 33.57 -10.26 8.29
CA MET A 16 33.56 -11.36 7.34
C MET A 16 33.67 -10.86 5.90
N VAL A 17 34.77 -11.20 5.24
CA VAL A 17 34.95 -11.09 3.79
C VAL A 17 34.24 -12.29 3.15
N GLY A 18 32.90 -12.21 3.09
CA GLY A 18 32.09 -13.11 2.27
C GLY A 18 31.40 -12.29 1.17
N ARG A 19 31.15 -12.88 0.00
CA ARG A 19 30.27 -12.27 -0.99
C ARG A 19 28.99 -11.83 -0.27
N PRO A 20 28.42 -10.63 -0.55
CA PRO A 20 27.16 -10.24 0.02
C PRO A 20 26.09 -11.24 -0.45
N VAL A 21 25.73 -12.16 0.41
CA VAL A 21 24.52 -12.95 0.25
C VAL A 21 23.39 -11.97 0.55
N VAL A 22 22.63 -11.61 -0.46
CA VAL A 22 21.36 -10.86 -0.23
C VAL A 22 20.47 -11.79 0.56
N MET A 23 20.48 -11.63 1.88
CA MET A 23 19.58 -12.38 2.77
C MET A 23 18.31 -11.57 2.96
N PRO A 24 17.13 -12.11 2.61
CA PRO A 24 15.88 -11.45 2.87
C PRO A 24 15.69 -11.31 4.39
N VAL A 25 15.52 -10.08 4.85
CA VAL A 25 15.34 -9.73 6.28
C VAL A 25 13.90 -9.30 6.55
N SER A 26 13.32 -8.54 5.65
CA SER A 26 11.93 -8.09 5.79
C SER A 26 10.96 -9.26 5.57
N PRO A 27 9.97 -9.45 6.47
CA PRO A 27 8.91 -10.44 6.24
C PRO A 27 8.12 -10.21 4.93
N LEU A 28 8.18 -9.02 4.34
CA LEU A 28 7.61 -8.74 3.01
C LEU A 28 8.34 -9.49 1.90
N ASP A 29 9.62 -9.81 2.07
CA ASP A 29 10.40 -10.48 1.03
C ASP A 29 9.95 -11.94 0.81
N TYR A 30 9.51 -12.64 1.88
CA TYR A 30 9.30 -14.08 1.84
C TYR A 30 8.01 -14.60 2.49
N ARG A 31 7.22 -13.77 3.19
CA ARG A 31 6.08 -14.24 3.99
C ARG A 31 4.77 -13.51 3.74
N TYR A 32 4.78 -12.20 3.58
CA TYR A 32 3.59 -11.36 3.49
C TYR A 32 3.54 -10.56 2.21
N GLY A 33 2.34 -10.18 1.80
CA GLY A 33 2.09 -9.39 0.60
C GLY A 33 1.87 -10.24 -0.64
N ARG A 34 0.91 -9.84 -1.47
CA ARG A 34 0.65 -10.44 -2.78
C ARG A 34 1.63 -9.89 -3.81
N ASP A 35 1.95 -10.69 -4.83
CA ASP A 35 2.94 -10.32 -5.85
C ASP A 35 2.55 -9.04 -6.58
N ILE A 36 1.28 -8.86 -6.95
CA ILE A 36 0.78 -7.64 -7.61
C ILE A 36 1.08 -6.35 -6.83
N ALA A 37 1.02 -6.39 -5.50
CA ALA A 37 1.35 -5.25 -4.65
C ALA A 37 2.87 -5.06 -4.53
N LYS A 38 3.63 -6.16 -4.47
CA LYS A 38 5.09 -6.14 -4.41
C LYS A 38 5.71 -5.64 -5.71
N GLU A 39 5.19 -6.05 -6.86
CA GLU A 39 5.67 -5.60 -8.18
C GLU A 39 5.64 -4.08 -8.30
N ILE A 40 4.55 -3.43 -7.86
CA ILE A 40 4.43 -1.96 -7.89
C ILE A 40 5.55 -1.28 -7.08
N TRP A 41 5.88 -1.83 -5.90
CA TRP A 41 6.82 -1.22 -4.96
C TRP A 41 8.21 -1.86 -4.96
N SER A 42 8.46 -2.82 -5.85
CA SER A 42 9.78 -3.41 -6.05
C SER A 42 10.78 -2.38 -6.57
N ARG A 43 12.05 -2.72 -6.49
CA ARG A 43 13.15 -1.98 -7.13
C ARG A 43 12.88 -1.81 -8.63
N GLU A 44 12.51 -2.90 -9.30
CA GLU A 44 12.20 -2.95 -10.72
C GLU A 44 10.95 -2.14 -11.07
N GLY A 45 9.89 -2.22 -10.24
CA GLY A 45 8.68 -1.43 -10.42
C GLY A 45 8.96 0.07 -10.32
N ARG A 46 9.71 0.50 -9.32
CA ARG A 46 10.15 1.90 -9.18
C ARG A 46 11.02 2.36 -10.35
N HIS A 47 11.96 1.51 -10.79
CA HIS A 47 12.81 1.78 -11.93
C HIS A 47 12.00 1.99 -13.20
N ALA A 48 11.07 1.08 -13.51
CA ALA A 48 10.19 1.19 -14.67
C ALA A 48 9.38 2.51 -14.67
N ARG A 49 8.83 2.91 -13.50
CA ARG A 49 8.11 4.20 -13.39
C ARG A 49 9.02 5.40 -13.57
N SER A 50 10.28 5.33 -13.13
CA SER A 50 11.25 6.41 -13.35
C SER A 50 11.61 6.56 -14.83
N LEU A 51 11.76 5.47 -15.58
CA LEU A 51 11.96 5.50 -17.04
C LEU A 51 10.72 6.08 -17.77
N GLU A 52 9.52 5.71 -17.34
CA GLU A 52 8.25 6.23 -17.89
C GLU A 52 8.17 7.75 -17.71
N VAL A 53 8.58 8.26 -16.55
CA VAL A 53 8.59 9.70 -16.23
C VAL A 53 9.62 10.44 -17.08
N GLU A 54 10.84 9.95 -17.22
CA GLU A 54 11.86 10.54 -18.09
C GLU A 54 11.41 10.57 -19.57
N ARG A 55 10.81 9.48 -20.05
CA ARG A 55 10.23 9.44 -21.39
C ARG A 55 9.16 10.51 -21.60
N ALA A 56 8.25 10.66 -20.64
CA ALA A 56 7.19 11.68 -20.71
C ALA A 56 7.74 13.10 -20.70
N LEU A 57 8.83 13.35 -19.96
CA LEU A 57 9.55 14.62 -19.97
C LEU A 57 10.06 14.95 -21.38
N ILE A 58 10.74 14.03 -22.05
CA ILE A 58 11.31 14.25 -23.37
C ILE A 58 10.20 14.35 -24.43
N TRP A 59 9.13 13.56 -24.30
CA TRP A 59 7.94 13.71 -25.13
C TRP A 59 7.35 15.12 -25.07
N ALA A 60 7.19 15.68 -23.89
CA ALA A 60 6.66 17.03 -23.75
C ALA A 60 7.58 18.10 -24.32
N HIS A 61 8.90 17.95 -24.12
CA HIS A 61 9.89 18.82 -24.78
C HIS A 61 9.81 18.74 -26.30
N SER A 62 9.59 17.54 -26.88
CA SER A 62 9.39 17.37 -28.32
C SER A 62 8.10 18.05 -28.78
N LYS A 63 6.99 17.96 -28.04
CA LYS A 63 5.74 18.67 -28.35
C LYS A 63 5.91 20.20 -28.35
N MET A 64 6.80 20.70 -27.49
CA MET A 64 7.13 22.16 -27.45
C MET A 64 8.22 22.55 -28.43
N GLY A 65 8.70 21.66 -29.29
CA GLY A 65 9.75 21.94 -30.31
C GLY A 65 11.15 22.18 -29.72
N ARG A 66 11.42 21.75 -28.48
CA ARG A 66 12.72 21.89 -27.80
C ARG A 66 13.63 20.68 -28.01
N VAL A 67 13.05 19.53 -28.37
CA VAL A 67 13.71 18.27 -28.70
C VAL A 67 13.16 17.84 -30.05
N THR A 68 13.99 17.26 -30.92
CA THR A 68 13.53 16.77 -32.21
C THR A 68 12.67 15.50 -32.05
N PRO A 69 11.77 15.21 -32.98
CA PRO A 69 11.04 13.92 -32.95
C PRO A 69 11.99 12.72 -32.98
N GLU A 70 13.07 12.80 -33.73
CA GLU A 70 14.06 11.73 -33.86
C GLU A 70 14.79 11.46 -32.53
N ASP A 71 15.19 12.49 -31.80
CA ASP A 71 15.80 12.35 -30.47
C ASP A 71 14.77 11.75 -29.46
N TYR A 72 13.51 12.20 -29.53
CA TYR A 72 12.46 11.60 -28.70
C TYR A 72 12.26 10.11 -29.00
N ASP A 73 12.18 9.73 -30.28
CA ASP A 73 11.98 8.34 -30.68
C ASP A 73 13.14 7.44 -30.17
N ALA A 74 14.37 7.93 -30.24
CA ALA A 74 15.55 7.25 -29.70
C ALA A 74 15.45 7.07 -28.17
N VAL A 75 15.01 8.11 -27.43
CA VAL A 75 14.79 8.02 -25.98
C VAL A 75 13.64 7.09 -25.65
N ALA A 76 12.56 7.14 -26.42
CA ALA A 76 11.39 6.27 -26.20
C ALA A 76 11.74 4.79 -26.37
N GLU A 77 12.57 4.43 -27.36
CA GLU A 77 13.03 3.06 -27.59
C GLU A 77 13.83 2.51 -26.40
N ILE A 78 14.70 3.31 -25.81
CA ILE A 78 15.55 2.86 -24.68
C ILE A 78 14.86 2.93 -23.32
N SER A 79 13.69 3.59 -23.22
CA SER A 79 12.93 3.73 -21.97
C SER A 79 12.21 2.42 -21.59
N ASP A 80 12.93 1.29 -21.72
CA ASP A 80 12.50 -0.06 -21.40
C ASP A 80 13.42 -0.65 -20.32
N PRO A 81 12.87 -1.22 -19.21
CA PRO A 81 13.68 -1.85 -18.17
C PRO A 81 14.57 -3.02 -18.64
N GLY A 82 14.27 -3.60 -19.79
CA GLY A 82 15.12 -4.63 -20.43
C GLY A 82 16.34 -4.05 -21.14
N ILE A 83 16.32 -2.77 -21.50
CA ILE A 83 17.43 -2.05 -22.14
C ILE A 83 18.23 -1.27 -21.10
N VAL A 84 17.58 -0.33 -20.41
CA VAL A 84 18.18 0.38 -19.27
C VAL A 84 17.82 -0.39 -18.02
N THR A 85 18.69 -1.32 -17.62
CA THR A 85 18.41 -2.24 -16.50
C THR A 85 18.66 -1.60 -15.13
N ALA A 86 17.89 -2.01 -14.13
CA ALA A 86 18.10 -1.57 -12.76
C ALA A 86 19.50 -1.94 -12.24
N ASP A 87 20.07 -3.07 -12.67
CA ASP A 87 21.43 -3.47 -12.32
C ASP A 87 22.49 -2.49 -12.85
N ARG A 88 22.32 -2.01 -14.11
CA ARG A 88 23.21 -0.98 -14.65
C ARG A 88 23.11 0.35 -13.88
N VAL A 89 21.91 0.72 -13.47
CA VAL A 89 21.71 1.91 -12.63
C VAL A 89 22.39 1.75 -11.28
N ASP A 90 22.27 0.60 -10.62
CA ASP A 90 22.94 0.32 -9.34
C ASP A 90 24.48 0.39 -9.44
N GLU A 91 25.06 -0.14 -10.54
CA GLU A 91 26.51 -0.02 -10.82
C GLU A 91 26.92 1.47 -10.87
N LEU A 92 26.20 2.28 -11.61
CA LEU A 92 26.47 3.71 -11.73
C LEU A 92 26.19 4.47 -10.43
N GLU A 93 25.17 4.07 -9.65
CA GLU A 93 24.90 4.66 -8.35
C GLU A 93 26.02 4.37 -7.33
N ALA A 94 26.65 3.19 -7.40
CA ALA A 94 27.80 2.87 -6.57
C ALA A 94 28.97 3.85 -6.78
N GLU A 95 29.10 4.44 -7.99
CA GLU A 95 30.08 5.46 -8.32
C GLU A 95 29.61 6.88 -7.99
N THR A 96 28.40 7.25 -8.47
CA THR A 96 27.86 8.61 -8.39
C THR A 96 27.32 8.97 -7.01
N LYS A 97 26.94 7.97 -6.20
CA LYS A 97 26.24 8.13 -4.91
C LYS A 97 24.92 8.90 -5.02
N HIS A 98 24.27 8.83 -6.18
CA HIS A 98 23.05 9.53 -6.46
C HIS A 98 22.19 8.75 -7.47
N ASP A 99 21.02 8.30 -7.02
CA ASP A 99 20.11 7.40 -7.75
C ASP A 99 19.64 7.97 -9.11
N ILE A 100 19.10 9.18 -9.14
CA ILE A 100 18.60 9.78 -10.38
C ILE A 100 19.75 10.15 -11.34
N MET A 101 20.90 10.58 -10.83
CA MET A 101 22.06 10.82 -11.69
C MET A 101 22.55 9.51 -12.33
N ALA A 102 22.49 8.39 -11.61
CA ALA A 102 22.83 7.08 -12.15
C ALA A 102 21.83 6.64 -13.24
N LEU A 103 20.53 6.84 -13.01
CA LEU A 103 19.47 6.59 -13.98
C LEU A 103 19.69 7.38 -15.27
N THR A 104 19.88 8.71 -15.16
CA THR A 104 20.07 9.58 -16.33
C THR A 104 21.35 9.24 -17.11
N LYS A 105 22.42 8.84 -16.42
CA LYS A 105 23.65 8.34 -17.07
C LYS A 105 23.39 7.04 -17.84
N ALA A 106 22.72 6.08 -17.23
CA ALA A 106 22.38 4.80 -17.88
C ALA A 106 21.54 5.02 -19.15
N MET A 107 20.52 5.91 -19.05
CA MET A 107 19.71 6.27 -20.20
C MET A 107 20.52 6.98 -21.28
N ALA A 108 21.40 7.94 -20.92
CA ALA A 108 22.23 8.65 -21.87
C ALA A 108 23.23 7.71 -22.58
N GLU A 109 23.81 6.75 -21.87
CA GLU A 109 24.66 5.70 -22.46
C GLU A 109 23.89 4.89 -23.52
N ALA A 110 22.63 4.53 -23.24
CA ALA A 110 21.81 3.75 -24.14
C ALA A 110 21.28 4.55 -25.35
N ALA A 111 20.97 5.85 -25.14
CA ALA A 111 20.42 6.72 -26.17
C ALA A 111 21.48 7.28 -27.15
N GLY A 112 22.77 7.12 -26.87
CA GLY A 112 23.86 7.61 -27.73
C GLY A 112 23.76 9.13 -27.95
N ASP A 113 23.68 9.56 -29.22
CA ASP A 113 23.66 10.98 -29.58
C ASP A 113 22.44 11.72 -29.01
N ALA A 114 21.30 11.05 -28.80
CA ALA A 114 20.12 11.61 -28.18
C ALA A 114 20.24 11.79 -26.66
N GLY A 115 21.28 11.25 -26.02
CA GLY A 115 21.50 11.31 -24.57
C GLY A 115 21.57 12.73 -23.99
N TRP A 116 21.81 13.74 -24.81
CA TRP A 116 21.89 15.15 -24.41
C TRP A 116 20.58 15.70 -23.84
N CYS A 117 19.45 15.19 -24.30
CA CYS A 117 18.14 15.70 -23.89
C CYS A 117 17.58 15.02 -22.62
N ILE A 118 18.19 13.93 -22.17
CA ILE A 118 17.73 13.23 -20.96
C ILE A 118 17.80 14.13 -19.75
N HIS A 119 16.72 14.14 -18.95
CA HIS A 119 16.58 14.96 -17.74
C HIS A 119 16.61 16.50 -18.01
N LEU A 120 16.26 16.93 -19.23
CA LEU A 120 16.38 18.31 -19.67
C LEU A 120 15.59 19.28 -18.78
N GLY A 121 16.32 20.10 -18.00
CA GLY A 121 15.76 21.11 -17.10
C GLY A 121 14.98 20.58 -15.90
N ALA A 122 15.00 19.27 -15.64
CA ALA A 122 14.39 18.64 -14.49
C ALA A 122 15.32 18.65 -13.27
N THR A 123 14.75 18.36 -12.10
CA THR A 123 15.49 18.00 -10.87
C THR A 123 15.09 16.59 -10.44
N SER A 124 15.92 15.95 -9.65
CA SER A 124 15.70 14.56 -9.21
C SER A 124 14.28 14.31 -8.69
N ASN A 125 13.70 15.24 -7.95
CA ASN A 125 12.34 15.06 -7.41
C ASN A 125 11.21 15.32 -8.40
N ASP A 126 11.48 15.90 -9.55
CA ASP A 126 10.51 15.89 -10.66
C ASP A 126 10.28 14.43 -11.11
N ILE A 127 11.32 13.63 -11.11
CA ILE A 127 11.25 12.22 -11.48
C ILE A 127 10.74 11.37 -10.30
N VAL A 128 11.36 11.51 -9.12
CA VAL A 128 11.05 10.66 -7.94
C VAL A 128 9.59 10.83 -7.50
N ASP A 129 9.11 12.06 -7.31
CA ASP A 129 7.75 12.32 -6.83
C ASP A 129 6.71 11.89 -7.87
N SER A 130 6.98 12.10 -9.17
CA SER A 130 6.09 11.65 -10.24
C SER A 130 6.07 10.13 -10.41
N ALA A 131 7.21 9.45 -10.26
CA ALA A 131 7.26 7.99 -10.24
C ALA A 131 6.51 7.40 -9.03
N VAL A 132 6.65 8.01 -7.84
CA VAL A 132 5.87 7.63 -6.66
C VAL A 132 4.37 7.88 -6.88
N ALA A 133 3.98 8.98 -7.53
CA ALA A 133 2.58 9.25 -7.85
C ALA A 133 1.99 8.17 -8.80
N LEU A 134 2.78 7.66 -9.76
CA LEU A 134 2.41 6.52 -10.60
C LEU A 134 2.26 5.24 -9.78
N GLN A 135 3.19 4.95 -8.86
CA GLN A 135 3.08 3.80 -7.97
C GLN A 135 1.84 3.90 -7.06
N ILE A 136 1.51 5.10 -6.56
CA ILE A 136 0.29 5.34 -5.76
C ILE A 136 -0.95 5.14 -6.64
N ARG A 137 -0.99 5.64 -7.88
CA ARG A 137 -2.08 5.43 -8.82
C ARG A 137 -2.38 3.94 -9.02
N ASP A 138 -1.35 3.17 -9.34
CA ASP A 138 -1.47 1.74 -9.57
C ASP A 138 -1.88 0.98 -8.29
N SER A 139 -1.38 1.43 -7.14
CA SER A 139 -1.76 0.90 -5.82
C SER A 139 -3.23 1.17 -5.50
N ILE A 140 -3.74 2.35 -5.79
CA ILE A 140 -5.16 2.71 -5.61
C ILE A 140 -6.04 1.80 -6.48
N ASP A 141 -5.64 1.53 -7.71
CA ASP A 141 -6.39 0.66 -8.61
C ASP A 141 -6.46 -0.80 -8.08
N VAL A 142 -5.34 -1.32 -7.54
CA VAL A 142 -5.30 -2.64 -6.87
C VAL A 142 -6.16 -2.65 -5.59
N GLN A 143 -6.05 -1.62 -4.76
CA GLN A 143 -6.83 -1.51 -3.52
C GLN A 143 -8.34 -1.41 -3.81
N ARG A 144 -8.71 -0.66 -4.83
CA ARG A 144 -10.09 -0.55 -5.31
C ARG A 144 -10.65 -1.92 -5.71
N GLN A 145 -9.92 -2.68 -6.53
CA GLN A 145 -10.33 -4.02 -6.95
C GLN A 145 -10.49 -4.97 -5.76
N SER A 146 -9.53 -4.97 -4.84
CA SER A 146 -9.56 -5.80 -3.64
C SER A 146 -10.75 -5.45 -2.73
N LEU A 147 -11.05 -4.17 -2.54
CA LEU A 147 -12.21 -3.73 -1.76
C LEU A 147 -13.54 -4.09 -2.43
N VAL A 148 -13.66 -3.92 -3.74
CA VAL A 148 -14.86 -4.31 -4.48
C VAL A 148 -15.10 -5.82 -4.35
N GLY A 149 -14.06 -6.64 -4.49
CA GLY A 149 -14.15 -8.08 -4.29
C GLY A 149 -14.66 -8.45 -2.89
N LEU A 150 -14.04 -7.88 -1.85
CA LEU A 150 -14.45 -8.09 -0.46
C LEU A 150 -15.91 -7.65 -0.21
N ILE A 151 -16.33 -6.48 -0.71
CA ILE A 151 -17.70 -5.99 -0.58
C ILE A 151 -18.69 -6.94 -1.22
N LEU A 152 -18.42 -7.40 -2.45
CA LEU A 152 -19.31 -8.34 -3.16
C LEU A 152 -19.44 -9.67 -2.43
N ASN A 153 -18.34 -10.21 -1.91
CA ASN A 153 -18.36 -11.40 -1.07
C ASN A 153 -19.24 -11.22 0.18
N MET A 154 -19.05 -10.11 0.89
CA MET A 154 -19.87 -9.80 2.07
C MET A 154 -21.35 -9.60 1.72
N CYS A 155 -21.69 -8.99 0.58
CA CYS A 155 -23.07 -8.90 0.11
C CYS A 155 -23.69 -10.29 -0.05
N GLY A 156 -22.99 -11.23 -0.70
CA GLY A 156 -23.47 -12.60 -0.84
C GLY A 156 -23.70 -13.30 0.51
N ILE A 157 -22.86 -13.04 1.51
CA ILE A 157 -23.07 -13.56 2.87
C ILE A 157 -24.29 -12.91 3.51
N ALA A 158 -24.42 -11.59 3.43
CA ALA A 158 -25.53 -10.85 4.02
C ALA A 158 -26.89 -11.29 3.48
N GLU A 159 -26.97 -11.51 2.17
CA GLU A 159 -28.18 -12.03 1.49
C GLU A 159 -28.50 -13.45 1.93
N ARG A 160 -27.51 -14.37 1.87
CA ARG A 160 -27.68 -15.78 2.23
C ARG A 160 -28.07 -15.96 3.69
N GLU A 161 -27.57 -15.14 4.59
CA GLU A 161 -27.81 -15.23 6.03
C GLU A 161 -28.84 -14.18 6.55
N SER A 162 -29.61 -13.55 5.66
CA SER A 162 -30.62 -12.53 6.01
C SER A 162 -31.70 -13.04 6.97
N GLY A 163 -32.04 -14.32 6.89
CA GLY A 163 -32.98 -14.99 7.78
C GLY A 163 -32.32 -15.79 8.93
N THR A 164 -31.00 -15.83 9.03
CA THR A 164 -30.29 -16.58 10.07
C THR A 164 -30.28 -15.80 11.37
N VAL A 165 -31.18 -16.14 12.28
CA VAL A 165 -31.34 -15.47 13.58
C VAL A 165 -30.18 -15.85 14.50
N MET A 166 -29.61 -14.85 15.18
CA MET A 166 -28.56 -15.00 16.17
C MET A 166 -28.79 -14.04 17.35
N LEU A 167 -28.07 -14.30 18.44
CA LEU A 167 -28.10 -13.45 19.62
C LEU A 167 -27.32 -12.14 19.35
N GLY A 168 -28.00 -11.00 19.46
CA GLY A 168 -27.32 -9.70 19.54
C GLY A 168 -26.60 -9.58 20.88
N ARG A 169 -25.41 -8.94 20.88
CA ARG A 169 -24.61 -8.73 22.09
C ARG A 169 -24.15 -7.29 22.18
N THR A 170 -24.32 -6.70 23.34
CA THR A 170 -23.70 -5.43 23.73
C THR A 170 -22.91 -5.63 25.02
N HIS A 171 -21.75 -5.01 25.15
CA HIS A 171 -20.86 -5.23 26.31
C HIS A 171 -20.49 -6.72 26.53
N GLY A 172 -20.57 -7.54 25.48
CA GLY A 172 -20.39 -9.00 25.57
C GLY A 172 -21.58 -9.75 26.18
N GLN A 173 -22.66 -9.04 26.58
CA GLN A 173 -23.86 -9.64 27.19
C GLN A 173 -24.96 -9.86 26.16
N ALA A 174 -25.81 -10.84 26.41
CA ALA A 174 -27.00 -11.13 25.62
C ALA A 174 -27.94 -9.92 25.57
N ALA A 175 -28.35 -9.55 24.37
CA ALA A 175 -29.31 -8.51 24.07
C ALA A 175 -30.47 -9.09 23.26
N VAL A 176 -31.16 -8.29 22.46
CA VAL A 176 -32.25 -8.73 21.58
C VAL A 176 -31.73 -9.55 20.40
N PRO A 177 -32.55 -10.40 19.77
CA PRO A 177 -32.18 -11.12 18.57
C PRO A 177 -31.89 -10.18 17.39
N ILE A 178 -30.91 -10.58 16.59
CA ILE A 178 -30.60 -9.98 15.28
C ILE A 178 -30.49 -11.09 14.23
N THR A 179 -30.17 -10.76 12.99
CA THR A 179 -29.73 -11.76 11.99
C THR A 179 -28.24 -11.64 11.71
N PHE A 180 -27.62 -12.75 11.32
CA PHE A 180 -26.21 -12.73 10.89
C PHE A 180 -26.05 -11.90 9.61
N GLY A 181 -27.05 -11.95 8.70
CA GLY A 181 -27.07 -11.11 7.51
C GLY A 181 -27.05 -9.62 7.85
N LEU A 182 -27.82 -9.14 8.86
CA LEU A 182 -27.78 -7.75 9.31
C LEU A 182 -26.40 -7.37 9.85
N LYS A 183 -25.76 -8.24 10.64
CA LYS A 183 -24.40 -8.02 11.13
C LYS A 183 -23.41 -7.81 9.99
N VAL A 184 -23.46 -8.63 8.95
CA VAL A 184 -22.59 -8.52 7.77
C VAL A 184 -22.95 -7.29 6.93
N ALA A 185 -24.23 -6.94 6.79
CA ALA A 185 -24.67 -5.74 6.08
C ALA A 185 -24.08 -4.44 6.67
N VAL A 186 -23.89 -4.39 7.99
CA VAL A 186 -23.21 -3.26 8.64
C VAL A 186 -21.73 -3.17 8.18
N TRP A 187 -21.06 -4.31 8.03
CA TRP A 187 -19.69 -4.34 7.50
C TRP A 187 -19.63 -3.92 6.02
N VAL A 188 -20.59 -4.37 5.22
CA VAL A 188 -20.72 -3.95 3.80
C VAL A 188 -20.81 -2.42 3.70
N ASP A 189 -21.70 -1.79 4.47
CA ASP A 189 -21.87 -0.34 4.42
C ASP A 189 -20.61 0.42 4.88
N GLU A 190 -19.89 -0.11 5.86
CA GLU A 190 -18.61 0.47 6.29
C GLU A 190 -17.54 0.38 5.20
N MET A 191 -17.37 -0.78 4.56
CA MET A 191 -16.39 -0.96 3.50
C MET A 191 -16.76 -0.15 2.23
N ARG A 192 -18.07 -0.02 1.93
CA ARG A 192 -18.55 0.88 0.87
C ARG A 192 -18.11 2.33 1.11
N ARG A 193 -18.19 2.82 2.35
CA ARG A 193 -17.71 4.18 2.68
C ARG A 193 -16.19 4.32 2.47
N HIS A 194 -15.40 3.27 2.69
CA HIS A 194 -13.97 3.30 2.39
C HIS A 194 -13.70 3.38 0.89
N LEU A 195 -14.49 2.70 0.07
CA LEU A 195 -14.39 2.80 -1.38
C LEU A 195 -14.71 4.22 -1.86
N VAL A 196 -15.77 4.85 -1.33
CA VAL A 196 -16.12 6.25 -1.64
C VAL A 196 -14.97 7.19 -1.28
N ARG A 197 -14.41 7.05 -0.06
CA ARG A 197 -13.25 7.86 0.36
C ARG A 197 -12.04 7.67 -0.55
N LEU A 198 -11.79 6.45 -1.04
CA LEU A 198 -10.68 6.18 -1.95
C LEU A 198 -10.81 6.98 -3.26
N GLU A 199 -12.02 6.99 -3.84
CA GLU A 199 -12.29 7.78 -5.06
C GLU A 199 -12.14 9.30 -4.79
N GLU A 200 -12.57 9.77 -3.62
CA GLU A 200 -12.47 11.19 -3.25
C GLU A 200 -11.02 11.67 -3.02
N ILE A 201 -10.17 10.82 -2.44
CA ILE A 201 -8.76 11.18 -2.18
C ILE A 201 -7.85 10.96 -3.39
N ARG A 202 -8.24 10.09 -4.33
CA ARG A 202 -7.44 9.69 -5.49
C ARG A 202 -6.78 10.88 -6.21
N PRO A 203 -7.52 11.92 -6.66
CA PRO A 203 -6.91 13.02 -7.39
C PRO A 203 -5.90 13.81 -6.53
N ARG A 204 -6.08 13.88 -5.23
CA ARG A 204 -5.13 14.56 -4.35
C ARG A 204 -3.84 13.76 -4.13
N CYS A 205 -3.91 12.43 -4.15
CA CYS A 205 -2.78 11.54 -3.89
C CYS A 205 -1.91 11.28 -5.12
N ILE A 206 -2.48 11.28 -6.34
CA ILE A 206 -1.77 10.98 -7.58
C ILE A 206 -1.22 12.23 -8.27
N THR A 207 -0.59 13.13 -7.53
CA THR A 207 -0.07 14.39 -8.03
C THR A 207 1.44 14.30 -8.26
N GLY A 208 1.87 14.59 -9.49
CA GLY A 208 3.29 14.75 -9.84
C GLY A 208 3.73 16.22 -9.83
N LYS A 209 4.96 16.51 -10.26
CA LYS A 209 5.48 17.89 -10.42
C LYS A 209 6.64 17.95 -11.41
N PHE A 210 6.79 19.12 -12.10
CA PHE A 210 7.90 19.39 -13.02
C PHE A 210 8.31 20.88 -13.02
N LEU A 211 8.42 21.50 -11.85
CA LEU A 211 8.83 22.91 -11.70
C LEU A 211 10.26 23.07 -11.13
N GLY A 212 11.08 22.03 -11.22
CA GLY A 212 12.51 22.10 -10.91
C GLY A 212 12.85 22.21 -9.43
N ALA A 213 14.05 22.67 -9.14
CA ALA A 213 14.74 22.55 -7.85
C ALA A 213 14.03 23.23 -6.66
N VAL A 214 13.23 24.26 -6.88
CA VAL A 214 12.54 25.03 -5.83
C VAL A 214 11.08 25.38 -6.21
N GLY A 215 10.54 24.74 -7.25
CA GLY A 215 9.14 24.91 -7.65
C GLY A 215 8.86 26.14 -8.51
N THR A 216 9.88 26.83 -9.00
CA THR A 216 9.71 28.08 -9.80
C THR A 216 9.59 27.85 -11.31
N GLY A 217 9.97 26.66 -11.80
CA GLY A 217 10.06 26.41 -13.25
C GLY A 217 11.16 27.14 -13.96
N ALA A 218 12.07 27.85 -13.26
CA ALA A 218 13.05 28.75 -13.85
C ALA A 218 13.98 28.11 -14.88
N ALA A 219 14.38 26.84 -14.65
CA ALA A 219 15.21 26.06 -15.58
C ALA A 219 14.46 25.76 -16.90
N GLN A 220 13.14 25.68 -16.86
CA GLN A 220 12.30 25.41 -18.03
C GLN A 220 11.94 26.66 -18.81
N GLY A 221 12.12 27.84 -18.19
CA GLY A 221 11.89 29.16 -18.82
C GLY A 221 10.41 29.40 -19.14
N GLU A 222 10.19 30.18 -20.22
CA GLU A 222 8.83 30.44 -20.71
C GLU A 222 8.12 29.11 -21.10
N GLY A 223 6.87 28.97 -20.69
CA GLY A 223 6.09 27.72 -20.92
C GLY A 223 6.32 26.61 -19.87
N ALA A 224 6.99 26.89 -18.75
CA ALA A 224 7.23 25.88 -17.70
C ALA A 224 5.93 25.20 -17.15
N LEU A 225 4.85 26.00 -16.99
CA LEU A 225 3.55 25.47 -16.55
C LEU A 225 2.86 24.62 -17.63
N GLU A 226 3.01 24.99 -18.90
CA GLU A 226 2.51 24.19 -20.02
C GLU A 226 3.27 22.88 -20.14
N LEU A 227 4.61 22.92 -20.03
CA LEU A 227 5.45 21.71 -20.01
C LEU A 227 5.01 20.76 -18.88
N GLN A 228 4.85 21.26 -17.66
CA GLN A 228 4.36 20.44 -16.54
C GLN A 228 3.00 19.81 -16.84
N SER A 229 2.07 20.59 -17.40
CA SER A 229 0.72 20.10 -17.73
C SER A 229 0.75 19.02 -18.80
N LEU A 230 1.61 19.15 -19.81
CA LEU A 230 1.81 18.14 -20.85
C LEU A 230 2.36 16.83 -20.25
N ILE A 231 3.43 16.92 -19.45
CA ILE A 231 4.06 15.74 -18.83
C ILE A 231 3.06 15.00 -17.93
N LEU A 232 2.43 15.71 -17.00
CA LEU A 232 1.53 15.09 -16.04
C LEU A 232 0.26 14.56 -16.71
N GLY A 233 -0.24 15.22 -17.76
CA GLY A 233 -1.34 14.75 -18.59
C GLY A 233 -1.00 13.45 -19.32
N GLU A 234 0.19 13.33 -19.92
CA GLU A 234 0.68 12.09 -20.56
C GLU A 234 0.79 10.94 -19.54
N LEU A 235 1.21 11.22 -18.31
CA LEU A 235 1.32 10.24 -17.23
C LEU A 235 -0.03 9.91 -16.55
N GLY A 236 -1.12 10.63 -16.86
CA GLY A 236 -2.41 10.47 -16.17
C GLY A 236 -2.32 10.87 -14.69
N LEU A 237 -1.52 11.87 -14.37
CA LEU A 237 -1.32 12.43 -13.03
C LEU A 237 -1.97 13.81 -12.90
N GLU A 238 -2.30 14.19 -11.68
CA GLU A 238 -2.87 15.50 -11.38
C GLU A 238 -1.79 16.58 -11.35
N VAL A 239 -2.16 17.78 -11.84
CA VAL A 239 -1.29 18.94 -11.89
C VAL A 239 -1.47 19.75 -10.60
N PRO A 240 -0.41 19.99 -9.81
CA PRO A 240 -0.50 20.82 -8.62
C PRO A 240 -0.60 22.30 -8.95
N VAL A 241 -1.31 23.06 -8.12
CA VAL A 241 -1.36 24.53 -8.25
C VAL A 241 -0.01 25.16 -7.93
N ALA A 242 0.69 24.64 -6.94
CA ALA A 242 2.03 25.06 -6.53
C ALA A 242 2.76 23.93 -5.84
N THR A 243 4.08 23.93 -5.96
CA THR A 243 4.97 22.97 -5.26
C THR A 243 6.25 23.69 -4.84
N THR A 244 7.01 23.05 -3.96
CA THR A 244 8.43 23.37 -3.72
C THR A 244 9.30 22.47 -4.60
N GLN A 245 10.45 21.99 -4.12
CA GLN A 245 11.18 20.92 -4.82
C GLN A 245 10.40 19.60 -4.83
N VAL A 246 9.44 19.44 -3.93
CA VAL A 246 8.61 18.26 -3.74
C VAL A 246 7.12 18.62 -3.77
N VAL A 247 6.24 17.63 -4.02
CA VAL A 247 4.80 17.78 -3.76
C VAL A 247 4.55 17.82 -2.26
N GLY A 248 3.47 18.46 -1.81
CA GLY A 248 3.08 18.49 -0.39
C GLY A 248 2.87 17.07 0.14
N ARG A 249 3.53 16.73 1.26
CA ARG A 249 3.47 15.39 1.87
C ARG A 249 2.15 15.11 2.60
N ASP A 250 1.32 16.12 2.82
CA ASP A 250 -0.07 15.97 3.26
C ASP A 250 -0.87 14.99 2.37
N ARG A 251 -0.58 14.90 1.08
CA ARG A 251 -1.14 13.96 0.11
C ARG A 251 -0.83 12.50 0.48
N TYR A 252 0.40 12.23 0.91
CA TYR A 252 0.82 10.90 1.34
C TYR A 252 0.22 10.55 2.71
N ILE A 253 0.12 11.53 3.62
CA ILE A 253 -0.57 11.37 4.90
C ILE A 253 -2.03 10.98 4.68
N GLU A 254 -2.71 11.63 3.72
CA GLU A 254 -4.12 11.34 3.41
C GLU A 254 -4.29 9.88 2.94
N TRP A 255 -3.42 9.40 2.04
CA TRP A 255 -3.47 8.02 1.56
C TRP A 255 -3.10 6.99 2.64
N VAL A 256 -2.01 7.21 3.39
CA VAL A 256 -1.61 6.32 4.50
C VAL A 256 -2.67 6.32 5.60
N GLY A 257 -3.29 7.47 5.90
CA GLY A 257 -4.40 7.61 6.84
C GLY A 257 -5.64 6.83 6.39
N TRP A 258 -5.97 6.86 5.10
CA TRP A 258 -7.02 6.04 4.52
C TRP A 258 -6.70 4.54 4.68
N MET A 259 -5.47 4.12 4.36
CA MET A 259 -5.03 2.74 4.54
C MET A 259 -5.13 2.28 6.00
N ALA A 260 -4.74 3.11 6.95
CA ALA A 260 -4.84 2.83 8.38
C ALA A 260 -6.31 2.66 8.83
N ASN A 261 -7.22 3.46 8.27
CA ASN A 261 -8.65 3.38 8.56
C ASN A 261 -9.27 2.08 8.00
N VAL A 262 -8.95 1.72 6.76
CA VAL A 262 -9.40 0.44 6.16
C VAL A 262 -8.88 -0.74 6.97
N ALA A 263 -7.59 -0.75 7.32
CA ALA A 263 -6.99 -1.80 8.14
C ALA A 263 -7.70 -1.95 9.51
N THR A 264 -8.15 -0.84 10.10
CA THR A 264 -8.92 -0.85 11.35
C THR A 264 -10.28 -1.51 11.18
N SER A 265 -11.01 -1.20 10.10
CA SER A 265 -12.30 -1.80 9.81
C SER A 265 -12.18 -3.30 9.51
N VAL A 266 -11.16 -3.69 8.74
CA VAL A 266 -10.90 -5.11 8.46
C VAL A 266 -10.53 -5.87 9.75
N GLU A 267 -9.68 -5.30 10.61
CA GLU A 267 -9.37 -5.93 11.90
C GLU A 267 -10.64 -6.07 12.77
N LYS A 268 -11.51 -5.07 12.80
CA LYS A 268 -12.79 -5.13 13.53
C LYS A 268 -13.66 -6.30 13.04
N ILE A 269 -13.79 -6.48 11.72
CA ILE A 269 -14.53 -7.61 11.12
C ILE A 269 -13.91 -8.95 11.56
N LEU A 270 -12.61 -9.09 11.42
CA LEU A 270 -11.90 -10.32 11.77
C LEU A 270 -11.87 -10.58 13.28
N GLN A 271 -11.86 -9.54 14.11
CA GLN A 271 -12.02 -9.66 15.56
C GLN A 271 -13.41 -10.24 15.91
N GLU A 272 -14.45 -9.79 15.22
CA GLU A 272 -15.80 -10.33 15.44
C GLU A 272 -15.87 -11.80 15.01
N VAL A 273 -15.29 -12.17 13.86
CA VAL A 273 -15.20 -13.58 13.45
C VAL A 273 -14.48 -14.41 14.52
N ARG A 274 -13.34 -13.95 15.04
CA ARG A 274 -12.61 -14.61 16.13
C ARG A 274 -13.42 -14.73 17.42
N ASN A 275 -14.18 -13.69 17.78
CA ASN A 275 -15.07 -13.71 18.95
C ASN A 275 -16.18 -14.73 18.79
N LEU A 276 -16.85 -14.76 17.63
CA LEU A 276 -17.93 -15.69 17.36
C LEU A 276 -17.43 -17.15 17.23
N GLN A 277 -16.15 -17.37 16.93
CA GLN A 277 -15.51 -18.70 16.88
C GLN A 277 -15.09 -19.24 18.26
N ARG A 278 -15.10 -18.44 19.31
CA ARG A 278 -14.74 -18.89 20.65
C ARG A 278 -15.55 -20.13 21.04
N THR A 279 -14.92 -21.05 21.75
CA THR A 279 -15.49 -22.38 22.07
C THR A 279 -16.87 -22.29 22.74
N GLU A 280 -17.06 -21.33 23.64
CA GLU A 280 -18.32 -21.09 24.35
C GLU A 280 -19.40 -20.43 23.48
N ILE A 281 -19.03 -19.70 22.41
CA ILE A 281 -19.94 -19.06 21.46
C ILE A 281 -20.21 -19.98 20.27
N GLY A 282 -19.20 -20.28 19.46
CA GLY A 282 -19.23 -21.28 18.40
C GLY A 282 -20.18 -21.00 17.23
N GLU A 283 -20.54 -19.73 16.99
CA GLU A 283 -21.55 -19.36 16.01
C GLU A 283 -21.01 -19.28 14.57
N VAL A 284 -19.70 -19.03 14.41
CA VAL A 284 -19.00 -19.14 13.14
C VAL A 284 -17.64 -19.81 13.34
N ALA A 285 -17.00 -20.20 12.25
CA ALA A 285 -15.61 -20.67 12.27
C ALA A 285 -14.91 -20.32 10.94
N GLU A 286 -13.61 -20.03 11.01
CA GLU A 286 -12.72 -20.00 9.85
C GLU A 286 -12.67 -21.40 9.24
N GLU A 287 -12.72 -21.51 7.90
CA GLU A 287 -12.61 -22.80 7.21
C GLU A 287 -11.32 -23.51 7.63
N PHE A 288 -11.46 -24.81 7.90
CA PHE A 288 -10.34 -25.64 8.29
C PHE A 288 -10.20 -26.87 7.38
N ASP A 289 -9.17 -26.89 6.55
CA ASP A 289 -8.81 -28.05 5.74
C ASP A 289 -7.95 -29.03 6.55
N ALA A 290 -8.59 -30.04 7.10
CA ALA A 290 -7.92 -31.07 7.91
C ALA A 290 -6.81 -31.85 7.15
N LYS A 291 -6.79 -31.80 5.80
CA LYS A 291 -5.76 -32.46 4.99
C LYS A 291 -4.49 -31.62 4.82
N LYS A 292 -4.62 -30.29 4.95
CA LYS A 292 -3.54 -29.34 4.66
C LYS A 292 -3.13 -28.50 5.88
N GLN A 293 -3.97 -28.46 6.92
CA GLN A 293 -3.75 -27.59 8.06
C GLN A 293 -3.60 -28.41 9.34
N VAL A 294 -2.62 -28.02 10.15
CA VAL A 294 -2.46 -28.55 11.51
C VAL A 294 -2.97 -27.47 12.47
N GLY A 295 -4.14 -27.71 13.08
CA GLY A 295 -4.77 -26.76 14.01
C GLY A 295 -3.99 -26.58 15.31
N SER A 296 -3.33 -27.63 15.78
CA SER A 296 -2.43 -27.65 16.94
C SER A 296 -1.44 -28.80 16.80
N SER A 297 -0.19 -28.58 17.22
CA SER A 297 0.84 -29.64 17.22
C SER A 297 0.52 -30.80 18.16
N THR A 298 -0.37 -30.59 19.12
CA THR A 298 -0.67 -31.59 20.19
C THR A 298 -2.16 -31.92 20.36
N MET A 299 -3.07 -31.07 19.85
CA MET A 299 -4.52 -31.19 20.07
C MET A 299 -5.28 -31.22 18.75
N ALA A 300 -5.58 -32.38 18.19
CA ALA A 300 -6.21 -32.56 16.89
C ALA A 300 -7.58 -31.86 16.72
N HIS A 301 -8.32 -31.68 17.83
CA HIS A 301 -9.64 -31.02 17.83
C HIS A 301 -9.57 -29.49 17.82
N LYS A 302 -8.39 -28.91 18.08
CA LYS A 302 -8.23 -27.44 18.21
C LYS A 302 -8.07 -26.78 16.84
N LYS A 303 -9.07 -26.01 16.42
CA LYS A 303 -9.09 -25.24 15.15
C LYS A 303 -8.97 -23.76 15.44
N ASN A 304 -7.78 -23.23 15.32
CA ASN A 304 -7.51 -21.81 15.59
C ASN A 304 -7.85 -20.94 14.36
N PRO A 305 -8.37 -19.71 14.53
CA PRO A 305 -8.60 -18.74 13.45
C PRO A 305 -7.29 -18.05 13.04
N ILE A 306 -6.33 -18.83 12.52
CA ILE A 306 -4.95 -18.36 12.31
C ILE A 306 -4.82 -17.30 11.21
N THR A 307 -5.69 -17.34 10.19
CA THR A 307 -5.67 -16.35 9.11
C THR A 307 -6.19 -15.01 9.64
N ALA A 308 -7.29 -15.03 10.37
CA ALA A 308 -7.85 -13.85 11.02
C ALA A 308 -6.88 -13.25 12.06
N GLU A 309 -6.23 -14.08 12.87
CA GLU A 309 -5.23 -13.62 13.84
C GLU A 309 -4.04 -12.94 13.16
N ASN A 310 -3.52 -13.55 12.09
CA ASN A 310 -2.42 -13.01 11.32
C ASN A 310 -2.78 -11.64 10.70
N ALA A 311 -3.95 -11.54 10.05
CA ALA A 311 -4.41 -10.28 9.45
C ALA A 311 -4.61 -9.17 10.51
N CYS A 312 -5.17 -9.49 11.68
CA CYS A 312 -5.26 -8.55 12.80
C CYS A 312 -3.88 -8.04 13.27
N GLY A 313 -2.87 -8.92 13.29
CA GLY A 313 -1.49 -8.54 13.61
C GLY A 313 -0.89 -7.57 12.58
N LEU A 314 -1.08 -7.85 11.29
CA LEU A 314 -0.58 -7.00 10.19
C LEU A 314 -1.30 -5.64 10.13
N ALA A 315 -2.60 -5.59 10.42
CA ALA A 315 -3.36 -4.33 10.48
C ALA A 315 -2.77 -3.33 11.49
N ARG A 316 -2.17 -3.82 12.58
CA ARG A 316 -1.47 -2.96 13.56
C ARG A 316 -0.23 -2.31 12.97
N VAL A 317 0.51 -3.05 12.12
CA VAL A 317 1.69 -2.51 11.42
C VAL A 317 1.25 -1.44 10.42
N VAL A 318 0.18 -1.66 9.64
CA VAL A 318 -0.36 -0.65 8.72
C VAL A 318 -0.70 0.64 9.47
N ARG A 319 -1.41 0.56 10.60
CA ARG A 319 -1.76 1.73 11.40
C ARG A 319 -0.55 2.47 11.98
N SER A 320 0.51 1.76 12.33
CA SER A 320 1.70 2.39 12.89
C SER A 320 2.43 3.30 11.92
N MET A 321 2.24 3.11 10.61
CA MET A 321 2.89 3.90 9.55
C MET A 321 2.35 5.33 9.43
N ILE A 322 1.21 5.65 10.07
CA ILE A 322 0.64 6.99 10.02
C ILE A 322 1.52 8.02 10.76
N ILE A 323 2.14 7.64 11.86
CA ILE A 323 2.98 8.54 12.67
C ILE A 323 4.19 9.01 11.87
N PRO A 324 5.09 8.14 11.35
CA PRO A 324 6.19 8.61 10.52
C PRO A 324 5.74 9.33 9.25
N SER A 325 4.52 9.07 8.74
CA SER A 325 3.98 9.84 7.60
C SER A 325 3.71 11.30 7.97
N TYR A 326 3.23 11.59 9.18
CA TYR A 326 3.09 12.97 9.67
C TYR A 326 4.45 13.65 9.84
N GLU A 327 5.44 12.96 10.41
CA GLU A 327 6.79 13.48 10.58
C GLU A 327 7.46 13.81 9.24
N ASN A 328 7.20 13.02 8.20
CA ASN A 328 7.72 13.22 6.85
C ASN A 328 7.22 14.53 6.17
N ALA A 329 6.13 15.12 6.67
CA ALA A 329 5.64 16.40 6.15
C ALA A 329 6.39 17.61 6.70
N LEU A 330 7.14 17.45 7.77
CA LEU A 330 7.89 18.52 8.43
C LEU A 330 9.26 18.70 7.77
N LEU A 331 9.27 19.33 6.60
CA LEU A 331 10.48 19.58 5.83
C LEU A 331 10.96 21.03 6.01
N TRP A 332 12.28 21.23 5.93
CA TRP A 332 12.88 22.56 5.99
C TRP A 332 12.82 23.24 4.62
N HIS A 333 12.37 24.49 4.61
CA HIS A 333 12.32 25.35 3.44
C HIS A 333 11.60 24.65 2.24
N GLU A 334 12.19 24.69 1.07
CA GLU A 334 11.64 24.04 -0.12
C GLU A 334 11.85 22.53 -0.15
N ARG A 335 12.78 21.99 0.63
CA ARG A 335 13.04 20.57 0.92
C ARG A 335 14.29 20.39 1.77
N ASP A 336 14.27 19.39 2.67
CA ASP A 336 15.45 18.66 3.14
C ASP A 336 15.32 17.16 2.79
N LEU A 337 16.19 16.29 3.32
CA LEU A 337 16.22 14.88 2.96
C LEU A 337 15.66 13.96 4.06
N ALA A 338 15.16 14.50 5.16
CA ALA A 338 14.76 13.72 6.34
C ALA A 338 13.62 12.74 6.06
N ASN A 339 12.71 13.10 5.15
CA ASN A 339 11.59 12.24 4.75
C ASN A 339 11.99 11.03 3.91
N SER A 340 13.04 11.15 3.09
CA SER A 340 13.32 10.24 1.97
C SER A 340 13.48 8.78 2.39
N SER A 341 14.26 8.50 3.44
CA SER A 341 14.45 7.14 3.93
C SER A 341 13.19 6.56 4.58
N SER A 342 12.45 7.38 5.33
CA SER A 342 11.22 6.99 6.01
C SER A 342 10.09 6.69 5.02
N GLU A 343 9.93 7.49 3.96
CA GLU A 343 8.89 7.30 2.94
C GLU A 343 9.01 5.95 2.21
N ARG A 344 10.22 5.43 2.06
CA ARG A 344 10.47 4.10 1.48
C ARG A 344 9.77 2.98 2.28
N PHE A 345 9.57 3.17 3.58
CA PHE A 345 8.85 2.23 4.45
C PHE A 345 7.35 2.59 4.52
N THR A 346 7.02 3.85 4.78
CA THR A 346 5.63 4.24 5.07
C THR A 346 4.69 3.98 3.89
N LEU A 347 5.11 4.25 2.67
CA LEU A 347 4.27 4.07 1.47
C LEU A 347 4.19 2.59 1.06
N SER A 348 5.34 1.97 0.82
CA SER A 348 5.40 0.59 0.31
C SER A 348 4.83 -0.43 1.30
N HIS A 349 5.24 -0.36 2.58
CA HIS A 349 4.81 -1.34 3.58
C HIS A 349 3.33 -1.20 3.91
N SER A 350 2.81 0.05 3.99
CA SER A 350 1.38 0.28 4.22
C SER A 350 0.54 -0.34 3.12
N MET A 351 0.92 -0.12 1.86
CA MET A 351 0.18 -0.64 0.71
C MET A 351 0.24 -2.17 0.62
N ILE A 352 1.44 -2.76 0.66
CA ILE A 352 1.64 -4.20 0.52
C ILE A 352 0.93 -4.97 1.65
N LEU A 353 1.05 -4.47 2.89
CA LEU A 353 0.41 -5.11 4.03
C LEU A 353 -1.10 -4.91 4.06
N LEU A 354 -1.62 -3.74 3.66
CA LEU A 354 -3.06 -3.54 3.58
C LEU A 354 -3.70 -4.48 2.55
N ASP A 355 -3.08 -4.60 1.38
CA ASP A 355 -3.55 -5.49 0.34
C ASP A 355 -3.60 -6.96 0.81
N ASP A 356 -2.57 -7.42 1.53
CA ASP A 356 -2.53 -8.75 2.15
C ASP A 356 -3.62 -8.93 3.22
N VAL A 357 -3.85 -7.91 4.05
CA VAL A 357 -4.90 -7.90 5.10
C VAL A 357 -6.29 -7.99 4.48
N ILE A 358 -6.59 -7.23 3.42
CA ILE A 358 -7.86 -7.29 2.70
C ILE A 358 -8.05 -8.68 2.07
N SER A 359 -7.02 -9.20 1.40
CA SER A 359 -7.05 -10.52 0.77
C SER A 359 -7.29 -11.66 1.78
N LYS A 360 -6.66 -11.59 2.96
CA LYS A 360 -6.90 -12.55 4.05
C LYS A 360 -8.31 -12.45 4.62
N CYS A 361 -8.85 -11.24 4.76
CA CYS A 361 -10.23 -11.03 5.19
C CYS A 361 -11.21 -11.65 4.18
N ASP A 362 -11.02 -11.38 2.90
CA ASP A 362 -11.83 -11.95 1.83
C ASP A 362 -11.78 -13.48 1.84
N LYS A 363 -10.59 -14.06 2.00
CA LYS A 363 -10.40 -15.51 2.13
C LYS A 363 -11.14 -16.08 3.33
N VAL A 364 -11.04 -15.45 4.51
CA VAL A 364 -11.72 -15.90 5.74
C VAL A 364 -13.23 -15.87 5.55
N LEU A 365 -13.76 -14.79 4.96
CA LEU A 365 -15.20 -14.63 4.74
C LEU A 365 -15.73 -15.56 3.64
N SER A 366 -14.97 -15.80 2.58
CA SER A 366 -15.35 -16.74 1.51
C SER A 366 -15.50 -18.17 2.01
N GLY A 367 -14.63 -18.59 2.93
CA GLY A 367 -14.67 -19.92 3.56
C GLY A 367 -15.41 -19.97 4.91
N LEU A 368 -16.15 -18.92 5.28
CA LEU A 368 -16.76 -18.81 6.59
C LEU A 368 -17.82 -19.91 6.83
N VAL A 369 -17.59 -20.73 7.82
CA VAL A 369 -18.56 -21.73 8.29
C VAL A 369 -19.53 -21.05 9.26
N VAL A 370 -20.82 -20.99 8.90
CA VAL A 370 -21.89 -20.42 9.74
C VAL A 370 -22.64 -21.55 10.44
N ASN A 371 -22.58 -21.59 11.76
CA ASN A 371 -23.24 -22.63 12.59
C ASN A 371 -24.62 -22.14 13.05
N ARG A 372 -25.63 -22.29 12.19
CA ARG A 372 -27.00 -21.83 12.42
C ARG A 372 -27.65 -22.51 13.64
N ASP A 373 -27.36 -23.80 13.86
CA ASP A 373 -27.89 -24.54 15.02
C ASP A 373 -27.32 -24.03 16.32
N ARG A 374 -26.04 -23.67 16.34
CA ARG A 374 -25.41 -23.07 17.51
C ARG A 374 -25.94 -21.67 17.78
N MET A 375 -26.19 -20.87 16.75
CA MET A 375 -26.84 -19.56 16.89
C MET A 375 -28.21 -19.68 17.52
N ARG A 376 -29.02 -20.64 17.06
CA ARG A 376 -30.34 -20.93 17.64
C ARG A 376 -30.23 -21.37 19.09
N LYS A 377 -29.35 -22.32 19.38
CA LYS A 377 -29.13 -22.81 20.74
C LYS A 377 -28.72 -21.69 21.69
N ASN A 378 -27.83 -20.79 21.29
CA ASN A 378 -27.42 -19.66 22.13
C ASN A 378 -28.58 -18.73 22.46
N ILE A 379 -29.60 -18.60 21.59
CA ILE A 379 -30.85 -17.88 21.87
C ILE A 379 -31.71 -18.65 22.89
N GLU A 380 -31.90 -19.95 22.66
CA GLU A 380 -32.72 -20.82 23.52
C GLU A 380 -32.18 -20.88 24.96
N ASP A 381 -30.85 -20.89 25.10
CA ASP A 381 -30.16 -20.90 26.41
C ASP A 381 -30.43 -19.64 27.25
N GLN A 382 -31.02 -18.57 26.65
CA GLN A 382 -31.46 -17.36 27.37
C GLN A 382 -32.84 -17.50 28.02
N ASN A 383 -33.54 -18.62 27.84
CA ASN A 383 -34.82 -18.93 28.47
C ASN A 383 -35.88 -17.84 28.31
N GLY A 384 -35.91 -17.13 27.19
CA GLY A 384 -36.86 -16.07 26.86
C GLY A 384 -36.53 -14.69 27.44
N LEU A 385 -35.55 -14.53 28.29
CA LEU A 385 -35.20 -13.23 28.92
C LEU A 385 -34.91 -12.12 27.90
N ILE A 386 -34.41 -12.48 26.72
CA ILE A 386 -34.14 -11.56 25.60
C ILE A 386 -35.40 -10.92 25.00
N MET A 387 -36.59 -11.38 25.38
CA MET A 387 -37.90 -10.81 24.97
C MET A 387 -38.47 -9.79 25.95
N ALA A 388 -37.76 -9.53 27.06
CA ALA A 388 -38.27 -8.65 28.14
C ALA A 388 -38.61 -7.23 27.65
N GLU A 389 -37.76 -6.66 26.74
CA GLU A 389 -38.02 -5.33 26.15
C GLU A 389 -39.37 -5.29 25.40
N LYS A 390 -39.63 -6.32 24.55
CA LYS A 390 -40.90 -6.40 23.82
C LYS A 390 -42.11 -6.49 24.77
N ILE A 391 -42.00 -7.31 25.82
CA ILE A 391 -43.06 -7.48 26.81
C ILE A 391 -43.31 -6.18 27.60
N MET A 392 -42.25 -5.38 27.83
CA MET A 392 -42.40 -4.10 28.54
C MET A 392 -43.06 -3.01 27.68
N LEU A 393 -42.99 -3.12 26.36
CA LEU A 393 -43.55 -2.16 25.42
C LEU A 393 -45.01 -2.48 25.03
N GLU A 394 -45.46 -3.70 25.24
CA GLU A 394 -46.86 -4.16 25.09
C GLU A 394 -47.65 -3.96 26.39
#